data_76a3b885895b07f996fb05f5b35c0721
#
_entry.id   76a3b885895b07f996fb05f5b35c0721
#
_cell.length_a   1.000
_cell.length_b   1.000
_cell.length_c   1.000
_cell.angle_alpha   90.00
_cell.angle_beta   90.00
_cell.angle_gamma   90.00
#
_symmetry.space_group_name_H-M   'P 1'
#
loop_
_entity.id
_entity.type
_entity.pdbx_description
1 polymer ?
#
loop_
_entity_poly.entity_id
_entity_poly.type
_entity_poly.pdbx_seq_one_letter_code
_entity_poly.pdbx_strand_id
1 'polypeptide(L)'
;MRPAHYQEKWELLKDTEDREAINSLAQRIASSFIDRYFYSDEYNSDYIHLLCEMATHYSDTERNQITSRALFGIVIERLCNDFEELQTETYNRLICQVVDFLRNLPGGKELDNELNDFQLETAEKLYQRIESIRLCPDERLPAKLQPRKVLILSRVTIGADVAITSVICQRVSRTFPHAIITVVGNPKLEQVLSKESGIRIHALQYSRLGGLLERFMVWLDLLKEIRIELKGLSTSEYLILDPDSRLTQLGVLPLVPDTNYRFFNSRGKEDYPSKASITELTNMWLDNVLGHDEFCFPKV
;
A
#
# COMPACT_ATOMS: atom_id res chain seq x y z
N MET A 1 20.66 -10.25 18.46
CA MET A 1 21.55 -11.21 17.74
C MET A 1 21.83 -10.65 16.34
N ARG A 2 22.95 -11.04 15.69
CA ARG A 2 23.28 -10.60 14.33
C ARG A 2 22.57 -11.48 13.27
N PRO A 3 22.24 -10.96 12.08
CA PRO A 3 21.57 -11.72 11.01
C PRO A 3 22.25 -13.05 10.70
N ALA A 4 23.58 -13.07 10.58
CA ALA A 4 24.36 -14.29 10.28
C ALA A 4 24.05 -15.46 11.24
N HIS A 5 23.85 -15.20 12.52
CA HIS A 5 23.49 -16.23 13.49
C HIS A 5 22.08 -16.82 13.22
N TYR A 6 21.15 -15.99 12.73
CA TYR A 6 19.82 -16.46 12.35
C TYR A 6 19.88 -17.25 11.05
N GLN A 7 20.74 -16.84 10.10
CA GLN A 7 20.97 -17.59 8.87
C GLN A 7 21.50 -19.00 9.16
N GLU A 8 22.50 -19.12 10.05
CA GLU A 8 23.01 -20.44 10.46
C GLU A 8 21.91 -21.34 11.05
N LYS A 9 21.01 -20.77 11.85
CA LYS A 9 19.86 -21.51 12.39
C LYS A 9 18.86 -21.90 11.33
N TRP A 10 18.60 -21.01 10.36
CA TRP A 10 17.73 -21.29 9.25
C TRP A 10 18.25 -22.45 8.40
N GLU A 11 19.54 -22.45 8.08
CA GLU A 11 20.18 -23.55 7.34
C GLU A 11 19.98 -24.94 8.01
N LEU A 12 19.90 -24.97 9.33
CA LEU A 12 19.66 -26.22 10.08
C LEU A 12 18.16 -26.62 10.11
N LEU A 13 17.24 -25.65 9.93
CA LEU A 13 15.80 -25.87 10.09
C LEU A 13 15.06 -25.99 8.76
N LYS A 14 15.57 -25.39 7.68
CA LYS A 14 14.84 -25.26 6.41
C LYS A 14 14.35 -26.57 5.80
N ASP A 15 15.09 -27.67 6.02
CA ASP A 15 14.76 -28.99 5.51
C ASP A 15 14.00 -29.86 6.52
N THR A 16 13.67 -29.31 7.71
CA THR A 16 12.92 -30.01 8.74
C THR A 16 11.42 -29.80 8.58
N GLU A 17 10.60 -30.63 9.24
CA GLU A 17 9.14 -30.45 9.34
C GLU A 17 8.72 -29.69 10.62
N ASP A 18 9.68 -29.20 11.40
CA ASP A 18 9.44 -28.53 12.67
C ASP A 18 8.86 -27.12 12.48
N ARG A 19 7.54 -27.05 12.28
CA ARG A 19 6.80 -25.79 12.09
C ARG A 19 6.91 -24.85 13.30
N GLU A 20 7.02 -25.39 14.50
CA GLU A 20 7.11 -24.61 15.72
C GLU A 20 8.47 -23.92 15.85
N ALA A 21 9.56 -24.65 15.57
CA ALA A 21 10.91 -24.09 15.52
C ALA A 21 11.05 -23.02 14.42
N ILE A 22 10.50 -23.25 13.23
CA ILE A 22 10.46 -22.28 12.11
C ILE A 22 9.71 -21.01 12.55
N ASN A 23 8.52 -21.14 13.16
CA ASN A 23 7.76 -20.01 13.65
C ASN A 23 8.51 -19.21 14.73
N SER A 24 9.10 -19.91 15.70
CA SER A 24 9.90 -19.29 16.75
C SER A 24 11.11 -18.55 16.19
N LEU A 25 11.79 -19.11 15.18
CA LEU A 25 12.90 -18.46 14.51
C LEU A 25 12.43 -17.19 13.78
N ALA A 26 11.36 -17.26 12.98
CA ALA A 26 10.81 -16.13 12.24
C ALA A 26 10.40 -14.97 13.17
N GLN A 27 9.71 -15.27 14.28
CA GLN A 27 9.34 -14.27 15.27
C GLN A 27 10.56 -13.59 15.92
N ARG A 28 11.62 -14.35 16.23
CA ARG A 28 12.86 -13.80 16.78
C ARG A 28 13.58 -12.89 15.80
N ILE A 29 13.62 -13.24 14.51
CA ILE A 29 14.21 -12.42 13.45
C ILE A 29 13.43 -11.10 13.34
N ALA A 30 12.10 -11.19 13.24
CA ALA A 30 11.22 -10.03 13.13
C ALA A 30 11.35 -9.10 14.34
N SER A 31 11.32 -9.65 15.57
CA SER A 31 11.52 -8.87 16.79
C SER A 31 12.91 -8.24 16.87
N SER A 32 13.95 -8.96 16.45
CA SER A 32 15.32 -8.41 16.47
C SER A 32 15.51 -7.27 15.46
N PHE A 33 14.81 -7.30 14.31
CA PHE A 33 14.78 -6.17 13.38
C PHE A 33 14.12 -4.95 14.05
N ILE A 34 12.93 -5.12 14.60
CA ILE A 34 12.15 -4.06 15.24
C ILE A 34 12.92 -3.47 16.43
N ASP A 35 13.51 -4.29 17.29
CA ASP A 35 14.27 -3.81 18.45
C ASP A 35 15.46 -2.95 18.02
N ARG A 36 16.23 -3.38 17.00
CA ARG A 36 17.34 -2.60 16.47
C ARG A 36 16.90 -1.30 15.83
N TYR A 37 15.83 -1.33 15.08
CA TYR A 37 15.27 -0.14 14.47
C TYR A 37 14.86 0.88 15.54
N PHE A 38 14.06 0.50 16.55
CA PHE A 38 13.54 1.44 17.55
C PHE A 38 14.58 1.87 18.59
N TYR A 39 15.55 1.03 18.94
CA TYR A 39 16.53 1.37 19.99
C TYR A 39 17.88 1.84 19.47
N SER A 40 18.19 1.62 18.20
CA SER A 40 19.52 1.90 17.63
C SER A 40 19.46 2.67 16.31
N ASP A 41 18.27 3.02 15.82
CA ASP A 41 18.04 3.63 14.49
C ASP A 41 18.72 2.85 13.34
N GLU A 42 18.82 1.51 13.48
CA GLU A 42 19.52 0.66 12.54
C GLU A 42 18.52 -0.08 11.63
N TYR A 43 18.41 0.34 10.37
CA TYR A 43 17.75 -0.46 9.35
C TYR A 43 18.74 -1.49 8.80
N ASN A 44 18.57 -2.76 9.16
CA ASN A 44 19.42 -3.84 8.64
C ASN A 44 18.61 -4.75 7.72
N SER A 45 18.88 -4.62 6.42
CA SER A 45 18.19 -5.32 5.33
C SER A 45 18.30 -6.86 5.40
N ASP A 46 19.34 -7.38 6.02
CA ASP A 46 19.57 -8.83 6.07
C ASP A 46 18.49 -9.58 6.85
N TYR A 47 17.91 -8.96 7.89
CA TYR A 47 16.76 -9.55 8.61
C TYR A 47 15.54 -9.70 7.73
N ILE A 48 15.26 -8.67 6.92
CA ILE A 48 14.11 -8.67 6.00
C ILE A 48 14.35 -9.66 4.86
N HIS A 49 15.57 -9.69 4.32
CA HIS A 49 15.94 -10.67 3.30
C HIS A 49 15.74 -12.10 3.79
N LEU A 50 16.23 -12.41 4.99
CA LEU A 50 16.05 -13.73 5.60
C LEU A 50 14.60 -14.10 5.84
N LEU A 51 13.76 -13.15 6.30
CA LEU A 51 12.32 -13.38 6.43
C LEU A 51 11.65 -13.63 5.08
N CYS A 52 12.07 -12.94 4.02
CA CYS A 52 11.56 -13.18 2.67
C CYS A 52 11.97 -14.57 2.15
N GLU A 53 13.23 -14.96 2.34
CA GLU A 53 13.74 -16.29 1.99
C GLU A 53 12.93 -17.39 2.69
N MET A 54 12.77 -17.29 4.01
CA MET A 54 11.99 -18.24 4.80
C MET A 54 10.51 -18.28 4.38
N ALA A 55 9.92 -17.14 3.97
CA ALA A 55 8.52 -17.02 3.58
C ALA A 55 8.22 -17.52 2.16
N THR A 56 9.25 -17.89 1.40
CA THR A 56 9.13 -18.32 -0.01
C THR A 56 9.91 -19.60 -0.31
N HIS A 57 10.49 -20.22 0.72
CA HIS A 57 11.36 -21.39 0.56
C HIS A 57 10.62 -22.65 0.14
N TYR A 58 9.41 -22.85 0.68
CA TYR A 58 8.67 -24.10 0.46
C TYR A 58 7.72 -23.99 -0.74
N SER A 59 7.46 -25.13 -1.38
CA SER A 59 6.36 -25.25 -2.35
C SER A 59 4.99 -25.24 -1.67
N ASP A 60 4.94 -25.49 -0.35
CA ASP A 60 3.74 -25.47 0.48
C ASP A 60 3.45 -24.07 1.01
N THR A 61 2.36 -23.48 0.53
CA THR A 61 1.90 -22.14 0.94
C THR A 61 1.62 -22.05 2.45
N GLU A 62 1.13 -23.11 3.09
CA GLU A 62 0.84 -23.05 4.54
C GLU A 62 2.14 -22.89 5.36
N ARG A 63 3.22 -23.55 4.95
CA ARG A 63 4.52 -23.40 5.61
C ARG A 63 5.09 -21.99 5.39
N ASN A 64 5.01 -21.47 4.18
CA ASN A 64 5.43 -20.11 3.85
C ASN A 64 4.64 -19.05 4.65
N GLN A 65 3.35 -19.29 4.91
CA GLN A 65 2.53 -18.39 5.71
C GLN A 65 3.03 -18.22 7.15
N ILE A 66 3.70 -19.21 7.73
CA ILE A 66 4.25 -19.13 9.09
C ILE A 66 5.20 -17.94 9.20
N THR A 67 6.15 -17.83 8.28
CA THR A 67 7.11 -16.73 8.28
C THR A 67 6.49 -15.42 7.77
N SER A 68 5.62 -15.48 6.75
CA SER A 68 4.88 -14.31 6.27
C SER A 68 4.09 -13.63 7.42
N ARG A 69 3.51 -14.40 8.34
CA ARG A 69 2.84 -13.85 9.53
C ARG A 69 3.79 -13.09 10.45
N ALA A 70 5.02 -13.54 10.63
CA ALA A 70 6.01 -12.82 11.43
C ALA A 70 6.41 -11.50 10.78
N LEU A 71 6.67 -11.50 9.46
CA LEU A 71 7.00 -10.28 8.72
C LEU A 71 5.84 -9.27 8.76
N PHE A 72 4.61 -9.69 8.46
CA PHE A 72 3.46 -8.79 8.45
C PHE A 72 3.00 -8.38 9.84
N GLY A 73 2.83 -9.34 10.77
CA GLY A 73 2.23 -9.08 12.07
C GLY A 73 3.18 -8.44 13.09
N ILE A 74 4.50 -8.63 12.96
CA ILE A 74 5.47 -8.05 13.89
C ILE A 74 6.13 -6.82 13.27
N VAL A 75 6.63 -6.92 12.03
CA VAL A 75 7.40 -5.82 11.43
C VAL A 75 6.47 -4.80 10.77
N ILE A 76 5.70 -5.24 9.77
CA ILE A 76 4.90 -4.33 8.94
C ILE A 76 3.80 -3.65 9.75
N GLU A 77 3.07 -4.40 10.59
CA GLU A 77 2.01 -3.80 11.43
C GLU A 77 2.59 -2.80 12.43
N ARG A 78 3.76 -3.07 13.01
CA ARG A 78 4.40 -2.14 13.94
C ARG A 78 4.77 -0.82 13.27
N LEU A 79 5.33 -0.86 12.06
CA LEU A 79 5.67 0.33 11.28
C LEU A 79 4.43 1.08 10.73
N CYS A 80 3.27 0.42 10.68
CA CYS A 80 2.03 1.02 10.20
C CYS A 80 1.17 1.64 11.29
N ASN A 81 1.38 1.30 12.55
CA ASN A 81 0.49 1.70 13.65
C ASN A 81 0.81 3.07 14.21
N ASP A 82 2.05 3.49 14.14
CA ASP A 82 2.49 4.81 14.55
C ASP A 82 2.55 5.71 13.31
N PHE A 83 1.92 6.88 13.37
CA PHE A 83 1.80 7.82 12.26
C PHE A 83 3.00 8.78 12.21
N GLU A 84 4.22 8.25 12.35
CA GLU A 84 5.45 9.01 12.35
C GLU A 84 6.16 8.93 10.99
N GLU A 85 6.78 10.04 10.60
CA GLU A 85 7.50 10.21 9.34
C GLU A 85 8.57 9.13 9.14
N LEU A 86 9.44 8.94 10.13
CA LEU A 86 10.54 7.97 10.09
C LEU A 86 10.04 6.53 9.91
N GLN A 87 8.91 6.18 10.51
CA GLN A 87 8.32 4.85 10.37
C GLN A 87 7.69 4.65 9.00
N THR A 88 7.11 5.71 8.43
CA THR A 88 6.57 5.68 7.06
C THR A 88 7.68 5.47 6.04
N GLU A 89 8.79 6.20 6.17
CA GLU A 89 9.97 6.04 5.33
C GLU A 89 10.54 4.62 5.43
N THR A 90 10.68 4.11 6.65
CA THR A 90 11.18 2.74 6.91
C THR A 90 10.25 1.69 6.33
N TYR A 91 8.92 1.88 6.46
CA TYR A 91 7.94 1.01 5.82
C TYR A 91 8.10 0.99 4.30
N ASN A 92 8.22 2.16 3.67
CA ASN A 92 8.37 2.27 2.22
C ASN A 92 9.65 1.56 1.76
N ARG A 93 10.77 1.77 2.46
CA ARG A 93 12.04 1.11 2.18
C ARG A 93 11.93 -0.41 2.30
N LEU A 94 11.26 -0.89 3.35
CA LEU A 94 11.04 -2.32 3.60
C LEU A 94 10.17 -2.94 2.49
N ILE A 95 9.05 -2.31 2.13
CA ILE A 95 8.18 -2.83 1.07
C ILE A 95 8.92 -2.85 -0.28
N CYS A 96 9.70 -1.82 -0.60
CA CYS A 96 10.51 -1.83 -1.82
C CYS A 96 11.51 -2.99 -1.84
N GLN A 97 12.17 -3.29 -0.72
CA GLN A 97 13.06 -4.44 -0.58
C GLN A 97 12.31 -5.77 -0.76
N VAL A 98 11.13 -5.91 -0.16
CA VAL A 98 10.29 -7.12 -0.31
C VAL A 98 9.87 -7.30 -1.76
N VAL A 99 9.41 -6.24 -2.42
CA VAL A 99 9.03 -6.28 -3.84
C VAL A 99 10.21 -6.67 -4.72
N ASP A 100 11.38 -6.10 -4.47
CA ASP A 100 12.60 -6.42 -5.21
C ASP A 100 13.03 -7.89 -5.03
N PHE A 101 12.89 -8.42 -3.84
CA PHE A 101 13.09 -9.84 -3.58
C PHE A 101 12.10 -10.72 -4.37
N LEU A 102 10.81 -10.38 -4.32
CA LEU A 102 9.75 -11.17 -4.94
C LEU A 102 9.81 -11.18 -6.47
N ARG A 103 10.15 -10.04 -7.09
CA ARG A 103 10.26 -9.96 -8.56
C ARG A 103 11.33 -10.86 -9.14
N ASN A 104 12.36 -11.18 -8.34
CA ASN A 104 13.47 -12.07 -8.72
C ASN A 104 13.16 -13.56 -8.52
N LEU A 105 12.01 -13.92 -7.93
CA LEU A 105 11.57 -15.30 -7.80
C LEU A 105 10.99 -15.82 -9.12
N PRO A 106 11.03 -17.15 -9.38
CA PRO A 106 10.40 -17.74 -10.56
C PRO A 106 8.92 -17.38 -10.71
N GLY A 107 8.16 -17.28 -9.60
CA GLY A 107 6.76 -16.86 -9.58
C GLY A 107 6.54 -15.34 -9.66
N GLY A 108 7.60 -14.54 -9.59
CA GLY A 108 7.55 -13.07 -9.59
C GLY A 108 7.69 -12.43 -10.97
N LYS A 109 7.82 -13.21 -12.04
CA LYS A 109 8.10 -12.68 -13.38
C LYS A 109 7.03 -11.70 -13.89
N GLU A 110 5.76 -11.94 -13.62
CA GLU A 110 4.68 -11.02 -14.01
C GLU A 110 4.78 -9.70 -13.23
N LEU A 111 5.06 -9.77 -11.93
CA LEU A 111 5.35 -8.60 -11.09
C LEU A 111 6.53 -7.79 -11.64
N ASP A 112 7.62 -8.47 -12.03
CA ASP A 112 8.81 -7.82 -12.60
C ASP A 112 8.48 -7.11 -13.92
N ASN A 113 7.77 -7.77 -14.85
CA ASN A 113 7.39 -7.19 -16.13
C ASN A 113 6.55 -5.92 -15.93
N GLU A 114 5.53 -5.97 -15.07
CA GLU A 114 4.66 -4.84 -14.81
C GLU A 114 5.41 -3.65 -14.17
N LEU A 115 6.33 -3.90 -13.25
CA LEU A 115 7.17 -2.85 -12.67
C LEU A 115 8.13 -2.25 -13.69
N ASN A 116 8.68 -3.05 -14.60
CA ASN A 116 9.54 -2.58 -15.69
C ASN A 116 8.76 -1.71 -16.67
N ASP A 117 7.49 -2.01 -16.95
CA ASP A 117 6.60 -1.16 -17.77
C ASP A 117 6.40 0.24 -17.15
N PHE A 118 6.45 0.34 -15.81
CA PHE A 118 6.48 1.61 -15.10
C PHE A 118 7.90 2.21 -14.95
N GLN A 119 8.94 1.61 -15.55
CA GLN A 119 10.34 2.04 -15.46
C GLN A 119 10.92 1.95 -14.02
N LEU A 120 10.41 1.00 -13.24
CA LEU A 120 10.77 0.77 -11.84
C LEU A 120 11.56 -0.55 -11.71
N GLU A 121 12.72 -0.62 -12.34
CA GLU A 121 13.52 -1.85 -12.49
C GLU A 121 14.25 -2.25 -11.21
N THR A 122 14.33 -1.36 -10.22
CA THR A 122 15.06 -1.61 -8.96
C THR A 122 14.29 -1.16 -7.73
N ALA A 123 14.62 -1.72 -6.56
CA ALA A 123 14.08 -1.26 -5.27
C ALA A 123 14.30 0.24 -5.06
N GLU A 124 15.46 0.76 -5.45
CA GLU A 124 15.81 2.17 -5.30
C GLU A 124 14.89 3.08 -6.14
N LYS A 125 14.62 2.72 -7.40
CA LYS A 125 13.68 3.48 -8.25
C LYS A 125 12.26 3.47 -7.69
N LEU A 126 11.82 2.32 -7.17
CA LEU A 126 10.52 2.18 -6.52
C LEU A 126 10.43 3.05 -5.26
N TYR A 127 11.49 3.07 -4.45
CA TYR A 127 11.60 3.90 -3.26
C TYR A 127 11.62 5.41 -3.62
N GLN A 128 12.41 5.82 -4.59
CA GLN A 128 12.46 7.22 -5.05
C GLN A 128 11.09 7.68 -5.58
N ARG A 129 10.36 6.81 -6.29
CA ARG A 129 9.01 7.13 -6.75
C ARG A 129 8.07 7.41 -5.59
N ILE A 130 7.94 6.49 -4.62
CA ILE A 130 7.00 6.68 -3.51
C ILE A 130 7.37 7.91 -2.66
N GLU A 131 8.64 8.14 -2.39
CA GLU A 131 9.07 9.33 -1.66
C GLU A 131 8.77 10.62 -2.44
N SER A 132 8.96 10.63 -3.76
CA SER A 132 8.62 11.80 -4.59
C SER A 132 7.12 12.11 -4.59
N ILE A 133 6.26 11.10 -4.54
CA ILE A 133 4.81 11.28 -4.47
C ILE A 133 4.38 11.72 -3.07
N ARG A 134 4.91 11.07 -2.05
CA ARG A 134 4.57 11.32 -0.65
C ARG A 134 4.98 12.72 -0.18
N LEU A 135 6.12 13.19 -0.65
CA LEU A 135 6.71 14.48 -0.29
C LEU A 135 6.46 15.58 -1.34
N CYS A 136 5.55 15.33 -2.30
CA CYS A 136 5.26 16.30 -3.35
C CYS A 136 4.70 17.59 -2.72
N PRO A 137 5.35 18.76 -2.94
CA PRO A 137 4.88 20.01 -2.37
C PRO A 137 3.66 20.59 -3.12
N ASP A 138 3.49 20.23 -4.40
CA ASP A 138 2.37 20.67 -5.24
C ASP A 138 1.57 19.45 -5.72
N GLU A 139 0.54 19.12 -4.98
CA GLU A 139 -0.38 18.01 -5.29
C GLU A 139 -1.52 18.45 -6.21
N ARG A 140 -1.58 19.72 -6.61
CA ARG A 140 -2.68 20.28 -7.41
C ARG A 140 -2.84 19.54 -8.73
N LEU A 141 -4.09 19.33 -9.10
CA LEU A 141 -4.42 18.73 -10.39
C LEU A 141 -4.06 19.67 -11.54
N PRO A 142 -3.46 19.16 -12.64
CA PRO A 142 -3.19 19.97 -13.83
C PRO A 142 -4.49 20.57 -14.38
N ALA A 143 -4.48 21.84 -14.79
CA ALA A 143 -5.66 22.54 -15.31
C ALA A 143 -6.29 21.87 -16.55
N LYS A 144 -5.50 21.11 -17.30
CA LYS A 144 -5.97 20.33 -18.48
C LYS A 144 -6.67 19.03 -18.11
N LEU A 145 -6.61 18.60 -16.86
CA LEU A 145 -7.24 17.34 -16.41
C LEU A 145 -8.74 17.59 -16.22
N GLN A 146 -9.54 16.90 -17.01
CA GLN A 146 -10.99 16.92 -16.96
C GLN A 146 -11.50 15.48 -16.84
N PRO A 147 -11.47 14.90 -15.64
CA PRO A 147 -11.74 13.49 -15.49
C PRO A 147 -13.20 13.17 -15.81
N ARG A 148 -13.40 12.27 -16.75
CA ARG A 148 -14.67 11.57 -17.00
C ARG A 148 -14.83 10.38 -16.06
N LYS A 149 -13.72 9.92 -15.49
CA LYS A 149 -13.67 8.83 -14.52
C LYS A 149 -12.71 9.14 -13.39
N VAL A 150 -13.17 8.95 -12.17
CA VAL A 150 -12.34 9.01 -10.96
C VAL A 150 -12.42 7.67 -10.25
N LEU A 151 -11.27 7.03 -10.06
CA LEU A 151 -11.14 5.82 -9.26
C LEU A 151 -10.59 6.19 -7.89
N ILE A 152 -11.25 5.72 -6.85
CA ILE A 152 -10.85 5.94 -5.45
C ILE A 152 -10.55 4.58 -4.84
N LEU A 153 -9.37 4.40 -4.27
CA LEU A 153 -9.05 3.15 -3.60
C LEU A 153 -9.63 3.13 -2.18
N SER A 154 -10.12 1.97 -1.76
CA SER A 154 -10.51 1.74 -0.37
C SER A 154 -9.28 1.58 0.52
N ARG A 155 -9.37 2.03 1.77
CA ARG A 155 -8.35 1.75 2.81
C ARG A 155 -8.40 0.30 3.34
N VAL A 156 -9.36 -0.50 2.87
CA VAL A 156 -9.57 -1.91 3.27
C VAL A 156 -10.06 -2.08 4.73
N THR A 157 -10.32 -1.01 5.45
CA THR A 157 -10.94 -1.03 6.78
C THR A 157 -12.16 -0.12 6.83
N ILE A 158 -13.29 -0.66 7.24
CA ILE A 158 -14.60 0.05 7.21
C ILE A 158 -14.54 1.41 7.91
N GLY A 159 -13.95 1.49 9.10
CA GLY A 159 -13.84 2.75 9.83
C GLY A 159 -13.05 3.83 9.08
N ALA A 160 -11.95 3.44 8.44
CA ALA A 160 -11.16 4.35 7.61
C ALA A 160 -11.90 4.73 6.32
N ASP A 161 -12.64 3.80 5.71
CA ASP A 161 -13.44 4.11 4.53
C ASP A 161 -14.59 5.09 4.86
N VAL A 162 -15.17 5.00 6.05
CA VAL A 162 -16.12 6.03 6.53
C VAL A 162 -15.42 7.38 6.72
N ALA A 163 -14.32 7.42 7.45
CA ALA A 163 -13.67 8.68 7.84
C ALA A 163 -12.95 9.40 6.69
N ILE A 164 -12.48 8.67 5.68
CA ILE A 164 -11.63 9.14 4.60
C ILE A 164 -12.33 8.98 3.26
N THR A 165 -12.62 7.74 2.84
CA THR A 165 -13.14 7.45 1.49
C THR A 165 -14.48 8.13 1.25
N SER A 166 -15.39 8.19 2.24
CA SER A 166 -16.68 8.89 2.08
C SER A 166 -16.51 10.40 1.89
N VAL A 167 -15.52 11.01 2.55
CA VAL A 167 -15.18 12.44 2.39
C VAL A 167 -14.64 12.70 0.98
N ILE A 168 -13.70 11.86 0.52
CA ILE A 168 -13.15 11.95 -0.84
C ILE A 168 -14.28 11.85 -1.87
N CYS A 169 -15.18 10.87 -1.73
CA CYS A 169 -16.32 10.68 -2.63
C CYS A 169 -17.19 11.93 -2.72
N GLN A 170 -17.53 12.55 -1.59
CA GLN A 170 -18.36 13.77 -1.55
C GLN A 170 -17.68 14.93 -2.27
N ARG A 171 -16.40 15.19 -1.95
CA ARG A 171 -15.62 16.27 -2.55
C ARG A 171 -15.47 16.10 -4.07
N VAL A 172 -15.11 14.89 -4.50
CA VAL A 172 -14.95 14.54 -5.92
C VAL A 172 -16.27 14.66 -6.69
N SER A 173 -17.39 14.22 -6.10
CA SER A 173 -18.72 14.34 -6.75
C SER A 173 -19.12 15.80 -6.98
N ARG A 174 -18.75 16.69 -6.08
CA ARG A 174 -19.05 18.12 -6.23
C ARG A 174 -18.11 18.81 -7.22
N THR A 175 -16.83 18.45 -7.20
CA THR A 175 -15.82 19.04 -8.10
C THR A 175 -16.00 18.54 -9.54
N PHE A 176 -16.34 17.27 -9.73
CA PHE A 176 -16.50 16.64 -11.04
C PHE A 176 -17.90 16.01 -11.20
N PRO A 177 -18.98 16.83 -11.28
CA PRO A 177 -20.36 16.33 -11.26
C PRO A 177 -20.73 15.43 -12.45
N HIS A 178 -19.92 15.44 -13.52
CA HIS A 178 -20.12 14.62 -14.72
C HIS A 178 -19.20 13.39 -14.77
N ALA A 179 -18.30 13.24 -13.80
CA ALA A 179 -17.42 12.11 -13.74
C ALA A 179 -18.11 10.85 -13.18
N ILE A 180 -17.77 9.70 -13.71
CA ILE A 180 -18.13 8.42 -13.10
C ILE A 180 -17.15 8.16 -11.96
N ILE A 181 -17.66 8.10 -10.73
CA ILE A 181 -16.86 7.81 -9.55
C ILE A 181 -17.00 6.34 -9.20
N THR A 182 -15.87 5.64 -9.10
CA THR A 182 -15.81 4.23 -8.74
C THR A 182 -14.86 4.04 -7.57
N VAL A 183 -15.36 3.44 -6.49
CA VAL A 183 -14.52 3.02 -5.36
C VAL A 183 -14.12 1.58 -5.57
N VAL A 184 -12.81 1.32 -5.55
CA VAL A 184 -12.25 -0.03 -5.71
C VAL A 184 -11.88 -0.58 -4.34
N GLY A 185 -12.48 -1.73 -3.97
CA GLY A 185 -12.20 -2.32 -2.67
C GLY A 185 -13.11 -3.48 -2.30
N ASN A 186 -13.23 -3.75 -0.99
CA ASN A 186 -14.01 -4.89 -0.51
C ASN A 186 -15.53 -4.73 -0.84
N PRO A 187 -16.24 -5.79 -1.23
CA PRO A 187 -17.70 -5.76 -1.48
C PRO A 187 -18.53 -5.17 -0.34
N LYS A 188 -18.06 -5.26 0.91
CA LYS A 188 -18.76 -4.66 2.07
C LYS A 188 -18.87 -3.13 2.00
N LEU A 189 -18.13 -2.47 1.14
CA LEU A 189 -18.26 -1.04 0.88
C LEU A 189 -19.66 -0.63 0.41
N GLU A 190 -20.38 -1.53 -0.26
CA GLU A 190 -21.79 -1.31 -0.65
C GLU A 190 -22.73 -1.06 0.54
N GLN A 191 -22.33 -1.54 1.73
CA GLN A 191 -23.08 -1.32 2.97
C GLN A 191 -22.75 0.01 3.64
N VAL A 192 -21.62 0.60 3.28
CA VAL A 192 -21.07 1.82 3.90
C VAL A 192 -21.29 3.04 3.01
N LEU A 193 -21.06 2.89 1.70
CA LEU A 193 -21.25 3.96 0.74
C LEU A 193 -22.66 3.83 0.15
N SER A 194 -23.53 4.76 0.53
CA SER A 194 -24.94 4.76 0.15
C SER A 194 -25.14 4.65 -1.36
N LYS A 195 -26.08 3.81 -1.78
CA LYS A 195 -26.51 3.68 -3.19
C LYS A 195 -27.06 4.98 -3.79
N GLU A 196 -27.52 5.90 -2.94
CA GLU A 196 -28.03 7.21 -3.36
C GLU A 196 -26.94 8.18 -3.82
N SER A 197 -25.69 7.88 -3.54
CA SER A 197 -24.55 8.75 -3.89
C SER A 197 -24.16 8.76 -5.37
N GLY A 198 -24.71 7.85 -6.20
CA GLY A 198 -24.28 7.66 -7.59
C GLY A 198 -22.89 7.06 -7.75
N ILE A 199 -22.25 6.62 -6.66
CA ILE A 199 -20.93 6.02 -6.62
C ILE A 199 -21.03 4.54 -7.00
N ARG A 200 -20.14 4.09 -7.86
CA ARG A 200 -20.00 2.67 -8.21
C ARG A 200 -18.99 2.02 -7.28
N ILE A 201 -19.27 0.77 -6.88
CA ILE A 201 -18.31 -0.05 -6.17
C ILE A 201 -17.77 -1.11 -7.14
N HIS A 202 -16.46 -1.11 -7.32
CA HIS A 202 -15.75 -2.19 -8.00
C HIS A 202 -15.18 -3.13 -6.94
N ALA A 203 -15.80 -4.30 -6.82
CA ALA A 203 -15.45 -5.25 -5.79
C ALA A 203 -14.13 -5.98 -6.12
N LEU A 204 -13.12 -5.77 -5.30
CA LEU A 204 -11.86 -6.50 -5.32
C LEU A 204 -11.71 -7.31 -4.04
N GLN A 205 -11.46 -8.61 -4.19
CA GLN A 205 -11.19 -9.45 -3.02
C GLN A 205 -9.73 -9.28 -2.59
N TYR A 206 -9.54 -8.62 -1.47
CA TYR A 206 -8.24 -8.51 -0.82
C TYR A 206 -8.19 -9.47 0.36
N SER A 207 -7.28 -10.45 0.33
CA SER A 207 -7.02 -11.34 1.45
C SER A 207 -5.75 -10.92 2.19
N ARG A 208 -5.85 -10.76 3.51
CA ARG A 208 -4.68 -10.62 4.39
C ARG A 208 -4.03 -11.97 4.71
N LEU A 209 -4.65 -13.06 4.26
CA LEU A 209 -4.16 -14.43 4.40
C LEU A 209 -3.46 -14.83 3.10
N GLY A 210 -2.45 -15.67 3.22
CA GLY A 210 -1.65 -16.11 2.07
C GLY A 210 -0.15 -16.03 2.37
N GLY A 211 0.63 -16.61 1.50
CA GLY A 211 2.09 -16.48 1.50
C GLY A 211 2.52 -15.07 1.09
N LEU A 212 3.81 -14.83 1.15
CA LEU A 212 4.34 -13.51 0.83
C LEU A 212 4.07 -13.12 -0.63
N LEU A 213 4.33 -14.01 -1.56
CA LEU A 213 4.12 -13.75 -2.99
C LEU A 213 2.65 -13.50 -3.30
N GLU A 214 1.73 -14.32 -2.81
CA GLU A 214 0.29 -14.21 -3.09
C GLU A 214 -0.28 -12.86 -2.66
N ARG A 215 0.23 -12.29 -1.57
CA ARG A 215 -0.22 -10.97 -1.08
C ARG A 215 0.14 -9.83 -2.03
N PHE A 216 1.26 -9.94 -2.74
CA PHE A 216 1.70 -8.95 -3.72
C PHE A 216 1.10 -9.18 -5.10
N MET A 217 0.77 -10.42 -5.44
CA MET A 217 0.09 -10.75 -6.70
C MET A 217 -1.32 -10.14 -6.80
N VAL A 218 -1.98 -9.84 -5.69
CA VAL A 218 -3.25 -9.10 -5.67
C VAL A 218 -3.13 -7.72 -6.35
N TRP A 219 -1.95 -7.10 -6.31
CA TRP A 219 -1.72 -5.86 -7.05
C TRP A 219 -1.83 -6.06 -8.57
N LEU A 220 -1.41 -7.19 -9.10
CA LEU A 220 -1.56 -7.49 -10.55
C LEU A 220 -3.03 -7.60 -10.94
N ASP A 221 -3.85 -8.20 -10.10
CA ASP A 221 -5.30 -8.25 -10.33
C ASP A 221 -5.91 -6.85 -10.28
N LEU A 222 -5.54 -6.04 -9.29
CA LEU A 222 -5.93 -4.64 -9.21
C LEU A 222 -5.51 -3.87 -10.49
N LEU A 223 -4.29 -4.05 -10.95
CA LEU A 223 -3.77 -3.38 -12.14
C LEU A 223 -4.56 -3.75 -13.41
N LYS A 224 -4.92 -5.04 -13.57
CA LYS A 224 -5.78 -5.52 -14.66
C LYS A 224 -7.17 -4.86 -14.62
N GLU A 225 -7.79 -4.82 -13.46
CA GLU A 225 -9.10 -4.18 -13.27
C GLU A 225 -9.06 -2.67 -13.53
N ILE A 226 -8.03 -1.98 -13.06
CA ILE A 226 -7.84 -0.55 -13.35
C ILE A 226 -7.69 -0.31 -14.86
N ARG A 227 -6.93 -1.14 -15.56
CA ARG A 227 -6.78 -1.04 -17.04
C ARG A 227 -8.11 -1.26 -17.78
N ILE A 228 -8.94 -2.19 -17.30
CA ILE A 228 -10.28 -2.42 -17.85
C ILE A 228 -11.16 -1.20 -17.63
N GLU A 229 -11.16 -0.66 -16.41
CA GLU A 229 -11.94 0.52 -16.02
C GLU A 229 -11.53 1.78 -16.81
N LEU A 230 -10.28 1.92 -17.18
CA LEU A 230 -9.73 3.07 -17.91
C LEU A 230 -9.70 2.88 -19.44
N LYS A 231 -10.16 1.75 -19.95
CA LYS A 231 -10.10 1.45 -21.38
C LYS A 231 -10.79 2.50 -22.22
N GLY A 232 -10.06 3.04 -23.19
CA GLY A 232 -10.57 4.06 -24.14
C GLY A 232 -10.55 5.49 -23.62
N LEU A 233 -10.02 5.73 -22.40
CA LEU A 233 -9.81 7.07 -21.86
C LEU A 233 -8.37 7.54 -22.11
N SER A 234 -8.24 8.81 -22.43
CA SER A 234 -6.92 9.49 -22.49
C SER A 234 -6.45 9.88 -21.10
N THR A 235 -5.17 10.22 -20.97
CA THR A 235 -4.57 10.67 -19.68
C THR A 235 -5.17 11.97 -19.13
N SER A 236 -5.91 12.73 -19.92
CA SER A 236 -6.65 13.91 -19.43
C SER A 236 -8.04 13.59 -18.89
N GLU A 237 -8.52 12.35 -19.07
CA GLU A 237 -9.92 11.97 -18.77
C GLU A 237 -10.09 11.09 -17.53
N TYR A 238 -9.02 10.74 -16.83
CA TYR A 238 -9.13 9.95 -15.60
C TYR A 238 -8.21 10.42 -14.48
N LEU A 239 -8.56 10.08 -13.26
CA LEU A 239 -7.83 10.36 -12.04
C LEU A 239 -7.92 9.16 -11.10
N ILE A 240 -6.83 8.82 -10.44
CA ILE A 240 -6.83 7.87 -9.32
C ILE A 240 -6.47 8.61 -8.04
N LEU A 241 -7.29 8.40 -7.01
CA LEU A 241 -7.06 8.88 -5.66
C LEU A 241 -6.79 7.69 -4.75
N ASP A 242 -5.60 7.65 -4.18
CA ASP A 242 -5.17 6.63 -3.24
C ASP A 242 -5.10 7.22 -1.82
N PRO A 243 -6.04 6.88 -0.95
CA PRO A 243 -6.05 7.37 0.41
C PRO A 243 -5.12 6.55 1.32
N ASP A 244 -3.89 6.25 0.92
CA ASP A 244 -2.95 5.41 1.65
C ASP A 244 -3.46 3.96 1.75
N SER A 245 -3.85 3.40 0.60
CA SER A 245 -4.49 2.09 0.50
C SER A 245 -3.52 0.92 0.67
N ARG A 246 -3.98 -0.11 1.35
CA ARG A 246 -3.28 -1.40 1.42
C ARG A 246 -3.25 -2.14 0.08
N LEU A 247 -4.12 -1.78 -0.86
CA LEU A 247 -4.16 -2.38 -2.19
C LEU A 247 -2.90 -2.07 -3.02
N THR A 248 -2.29 -0.91 -2.77
CA THR A 248 -1.05 -0.46 -3.41
C THR A 248 0.16 -0.59 -2.48
N GLN A 249 0.03 -1.28 -1.36
CA GLN A 249 1.02 -1.27 -0.28
C GLN A 249 1.38 0.17 0.13
N LEU A 250 0.33 0.94 0.43
CA LEU A 250 0.43 2.34 0.87
C LEU A 250 1.14 3.23 -0.17
N GLY A 251 0.75 3.10 -1.43
CA GLY A 251 1.23 3.91 -2.54
C GLY A 251 2.53 3.41 -3.19
N VAL A 252 3.22 2.42 -2.61
CA VAL A 252 4.50 1.91 -3.16
C VAL A 252 4.32 1.33 -4.56
N LEU A 253 3.26 0.54 -4.79
CA LEU A 253 3.00 -0.10 -6.07
C LEU A 253 2.19 0.81 -7.00
N PRO A 254 2.67 1.13 -8.22
CA PRO A 254 2.02 2.04 -9.15
C PRO A 254 0.77 1.42 -9.78
N LEU A 255 -0.15 2.26 -10.23
CA LEU A 255 -1.35 1.82 -10.98
C LEU A 255 -1.47 2.51 -12.35
N VAL A 256 -1.02 3.74 -12.43
CA VAL A 256 -1.03 4.60 -13.61
C VAL A 256 0.17 5.55 -13.54
N PRO A 257 0.48 6.32 -14.59
CA PRO A 257 1.46 7.39 -14.50
C PRO A 257 1.15 8.36 -13.37
N ASP A 258 2.17 8.83 -12.65
CA ASP A 258 2.03 9.67 -11.46
C ASP A 258 1.30 11.01 -11.73
N THR A 259 1.27 11.47 -12.98
CA THR A 259 0.47 12.63 -13.38
C THR A 259 -1.04 12.45 -13.16
N ASN A 260 -1.52 11.21 -13.16
CA ASN A 260 -2.92 10.81 -12.98
C ASN A 260 -3.20 10.17 -11.62
N TYR A 261 -2.22 10.21 -10.73
CA TYR A 261 -2.30 9.58 -9.42
C TYR A 261 -2.07 10.62 -8.33
N ARG A 262 -2.91 10.62 -7.31
CA ARG A 262 -2.74 11.45 -6.11
C ARG A 262 -2.81 10.58 -4.88
N PHE A 263 -1.77 10.67 -4.08
CA PHE A 263 -1.57 9.88 -2.88
C PHE A 263 -1.81 10.73 -1.63
N PHE A 264 -2.75 10.32 -0.80
CA PHE A 264 -2.95 10.95 0.50
C PHE A 264 -1.93 10.40 1.50
N ASN A 265 -0.86 11.14 1.75
CA ASN A 265 0.07 10.82 2.83
C ASN A 265 -0.61 11.08 4.18
N SER A 266 -1.36 10.08 4.67
CA SER A 266 -2.10 10.18 5.93
C SER A 266 -1.22 10.07 7.17
N ARG A 267 0.09 9.82 6.99
CA ARG A 267 1.04 9.51 8.04
C ARG A 267 2.19 10.49 8.02
N GLY A 268 2.32 11.32 9.04
CA GLY A 268 3.54 12.07 9.29
C GLY A 268 3.90 13.11 8.22
N LYS A 269 2.97 13.93 7.75
CA LYS A 269 3.31 15.15 7.06
C LYS A 269 3.61 16.23 8.10
N GLU A 270 4.82 16.78 8.11
CA GLU A 270 5.26 17.77 9.12
C GLU A 270 4.31 18.96 9.24
N ASP A 271 3.67 19.36 8.12
CA ASP A 271 2.72 20.47 8.06
C ASP A 271 1.34 20.15 8.63
N TYR A 272 1.08 18.91 9.04
CA TYR A 272 -0.23 18.56 9.59
C TYR A 272 -0.37 18.99 11.05
N PRO A 273 -1.49 19.66 11.42
CA PRO A 273 -1.74 20.01 12.81
C PRO A 273 -1.77 18.75 13.69
N SER A 274 -1.00 18.73 14.78
CA SER A 274 -0.85 17.56 15.66
C SER A 274 -2.14 17.06 16.32
N LYS A 275 -3.21 17.85 16.29
CA LYS A 275 -4.53 17.52 16.86
C LYS A 275 -5.62 17.33 15.80
N ALA A 276 -5.30 17.44 14.52
CA ALA A 276 -6.27 17.27 13.47
C ALA A 276 -6.75 15.81 13.39
N SER A 277 -8.03 15.62 13.26
CA SER A 277 -8.62 14.31 12.96
C SER A 277 -8.25 13.87 11.54
N ILE A 278 -8.30 12.58 11.28
CA ILE A 278 -8.03 12.06 9.93
C ILE A 278 -9.00 12.63 8.88
N THR A 279 -10.21 12.97 9.27
CA THR A 279 -11.19 13.64 8.41
C THR A 279 -10.76 15.06 8.06
N GLU A 280 -10.25 15.82 9.04
CA GLU A 280 -9.69 17.17 8.79
C GLU A 280 -8.47 17.09 7.88
N LEU A 281 -7.56 16.17 8.13
CA LEU A 281 -6.40 15.95 7.26
C LEU A 281 -6.81 15.57 5.83
N THR A 282 -7.87 14.75 5.68
CA THR A 282 -8.41 14.40 4.36
C THR A 282 -8.95 15.61 3.62
N ASN A 283 -9.69 16.50 4.29
CA ASN A 283 -10.17 17.74 3.68
C ASN A 283 -9.03 18.67 3.29
N MET A 284 -8.04 18.89 4.17
CA MET A 284 -6.85 19.69 3.86
C MET A 284 -6.07 19.15 2.64
N TRP A 285 -5.90 17.84 2.56
CA TRP A 285 -5.28 17.23 1.39
C TRP A 285 -6.10 17.48 0.11
N LEU A 286 -7.42 17.34 0.19
CA LEU A 286 -8.31 17.58 -0.96
C LEU A 286 -8.34 19.06 -1.36
N ASP A 287 -8.19 20.00 -0.43
CA ASP A 287 -8.06 21.43 -0.74
C ASP A 287 -6.82 21.68 -1.61
N ASN A 288 -5.70 21.04 -1.27
CA ASN A 288 -4.48 21.10 -2.07
C ASN A 288 -4.66 20.46 -3.44
N VAL A 289 -5.22 19.24 -3.50
CA VAL A 289 -5.40 18.47 -4.74
C VAL A 289 -6.41 19.16 -5.69
N LEU A 290 -7.58 19.55 -5.17
CA LEU A 290 -8.68 20.07 -5.97
C LEU A 290 -8.59 21.60 -6.19
N GLY A 291 -7.76 22.28 -5.38
CA GLY A 291 -7.48 23.72 -5.53
C GLY A 291 -8.61 24.64 -5.04
N HIS A 292 -9.49 24.15 -4.16
CA HIS A 292 -10.52 24.94 -3.51
C HIS A 292 -10.82 24.40 -2.12
N ASP A 293 -11.11 25.32 -1.19
CA ASP A 293 -11.41 24.99 0.19
C ASP A 293 -12.88 24.57 0.32
N GLU A 294 -13.08 23.40 0.88
CA GLU A 294 -14.40 22.87 1.20
C GLU A 294 -14.28 21.82 2.29
N PHE A 295 -15.19 21.79 3.24
CA PHE A 295 -15.20 20.80 4.29
C PHE A 295 -16.39 19.83 4.16
N CYS A 296 -16.09 18.54 4.15
CA CYS A 296 -17.10 17.48 4.18
C CYS A 296 -16.93 16.62 5.43
N PHE A 297 -18.04 16.32 6.09
CA PHE A 297 -18.09 15.35 7.17
C PHE A 297 -18.20 13.92 6.63
N PRO A 298 -17.71 12.90 7.37
CA PRO A 298 -17.97 11.50 7.05
C PRO A 298 -19.48 11.24 6.91
N LYS A 299 -19.82 10.48 5.87
CA LYS A 299 -21.22 10.11 5.58
C LYS A 299 -21.30 8.63 5.28
N VAL A 300 -22.32 7.96 5.84
CA VAL A 300 -22.63 6.53 5.65
C VAL A 300 -24.01 6.41 5.00
#